data_cfb2d882a34dd81a6501ab359dfd0535
#
_entry.id   cfb2d882a34dd81a6501ab359dfd0535
#
_cell.length_a   1.000
_cell.length_b   1.000
_cell.length_c   1.000
_cell.angle_alpha   90.00
_cell.angle_beta   90.00
_cell.angle_gamma   90.00
#
_symmetry.space_group_name_H-M   'P 1'
#
loop_
_entity.id
_entity.type
_entity.pdbx_description
1 polymer ?
#
loop_
_entity_poly.entity_id
_entity_poly.type
_entity_poly.pdbx_seq_one_letter_code
_entity_poly.pdbx_strand_id
1 'polypeptide(L)'
;AAKRTEEIIPMCHSLNLESVEISFRPEANRCQVYIETQVKSTGKTGVEMEALLATGIAALTIYDMCKAIDRGMILADIKLMKKSGGKSGIYIRPAEKEKDLKKPGKLLYSSSKI
;
A
#
# COMPACT_ATOMS: atom_id res chain seq x y z
N ALA A 1 1.99 -0.56 -11.55
CA ALA A 1 1.51 -1.77 -10.84
C ALA A 1 0.00 -1.77 -10.66
N ALA A 2 -0.59 -0.69 -10.17
CA ALA A 2 -2.05 -0.59 -10.00
C ALA A 2 -2.81 -0.88 -11.30
N LYS A 3 -2.34 -0.37 -12.42
CA LYS A 3 -2.94 -0.58 -13.75
C LYS A 3 -2.75 -1.99 -14.32
N ARG A 4 -1.84 -2.76 -13.76
CA ARG A 4 -1.50 -4.12 -14.21
C ARG A 4 -1.88 -5.19 -13.19
N THR A 5 -2.73 -4.86 -12.25
CA THR A 5 -3.14 -5.76 -11.16
C THR A 5 -3.82 -7.03 -11.72
N GLU A 6 -4.63 -6.90 -12.74
CA GLU A 6 -5.29 -8.03 -13.40
C GLU A 6 -4.33 -9.06 -14.01
N GLU A 7 -3.13 -8.63 -14.39
CA GLU A 7 -2.09 -9.52 -14.95
C GLU A 7 -1.36 -10.31 -13.85
N ILE A 8 -1.39 -9.84 -12.61
CA ILE A 8 -0.59 -10.36 -11.51
C ILE A 8 -1.45 -11.13 -10.51
N ILE A 9 -2.61 -10.60 -10.17
CA ILE A 9 -3.51 -11.21 -9.19
C ILE A 9 -4.50 -12.13 -9.91
N PRO A 10 -4.49 -13.44 -9.60
CA PRO A 10 -5.39 -14.38 -10.24
C PRO A 10 -6.86 -14.00 -10.06
N MET A 11 -7.63 -14.12 -11.14
CA MET A 11 -9.08 -13.86 -11.16
C MET A 11 -9.48 -12.43 -10.77
N CYS A 12 -8.55 -11.47 -10.87
CA CYS A 12 -8.84 -10.07 -10.65
C CYS A 12 -9.46 -9.45 -11.91
N HIS A 13 -10.52 -8.67 -11.73
CA HIS A 13 -11.18 -8.00 -12.84
C HIS A 13 -10.39 -6.78 -13.32
N SER A 14 -10.42 -6.54 -14.63
CA SER A 14 -9.91 -5.28 -15.20
C SER A 14 -10.80 -4.11 -14.77
N LEU A 15 -10.18 -3.06 -14.27
CA LEU A 15 -10.88 -1.87 -13.78
C LEU A 15 -10.30 -0.62 -14.40
N ASN A 16 -11.20 0.32 -14.72
CA ASN A 16 -10.79 1.66 -15.15
C ASN A 16 -10.45 2.51 -13.93
N LEU A 17 -9.17 2.80 -13.77
CA LEU A 17 -8.68 3.64 -12.70
C LEU A 17 -8.74 5.12 -13.12
N GLU A 18 -9.32 5.96 -12.25
CA GLU A 18 -9.32 7.42 -12.44
C GLU A 18 -8.00 8.03 -11.98
N SER A 19 -7.51 7.62 -10.82
CA SER A 19 -6.28 8.15 -10.26
C SER A 19 -5.58 7.12 -9.39
N VAL A 20 -4.26 7.21 -9.39
CA VAL A 20 -3.39 6.50 -8.45
C VAL A 20 -2.42 7.54 -7.89
N GLU A 21 -2.44 7.70 -6.58
CA GLU A 21 -1.53 8.59 -5.86
C GLU A 21 -0.70 7.77 -4.88
N ILE A 22 0.60 7.99 -4.86
CA ILE A 22 1.52 7.34 -3.93
C ILE A 22 2.33 8.41 -3.24
N SER A 23 2.30 8.41 -1.92
CA SER A 23 3.09 9.32 -1.10
C SER A 23 4.08 8.55 -0.22
N PHE A 24 5.20 9.16 0.04
CA PHE A 24 6.28 8.61 0.85
C PHE A 24 6.58 9.56 2.00
N ARG A 25 6.66 9.02 3.21
CA ARG A 25 7.02 9.81 4.39
C ARG A 25 8.16 9.14 5.15
N PRO A 26 9.40 9.60 4.93
CA PRO A 26 10.53 9.13 5.72
C PRO A 26 10.41 9.58 7.18
N GLU A 27 10.72 8.69 8.10
CA GLU A 27 10.80 8.97 9.53
C GLU A 27 12.18 8.57 10.05
N ALA A 28 13.10 9.53 10.07
CA ALA A 28 14.50 9.30 10.44
C ALA A 28 14.63 8.73 11.87
N ASN A 29 13.84 9.23 12.81
CA ASN A 29 13.89 8.78 14.22
C ASN A 29 13.53 7.31 14.39
N ARG A 30 12.81 6.73 13.47
CA ARG A 30 12.38 5.33 13.50
C ARG A 30 13.06 4.47 12.44
N CYS A 31 13.92 5.07 11.61
CA CYS A 31 14.53 4.40 10.46
C CYS A 31 13.49 3.71 9.58
N GLN A 32 12.42 4.42 9.25
CA GLN A 32 11.27 3.88 8.52
C GLN A 32 10.86 4.81 7.38
N VAL A 33 10.23 4.22 6.37
CA VAL A 33 9.52 4.95 5.33
C VAL A 33 8.07 4.46 5.31
N TYR A 34 7.14 5.38 5.51
CA TYR A 34 5.73 5.12 5.28
C TYR A 34 5.39 5.32 3.82
N ILE A 35 4.62 4.40 3.29
CA ILE A 35 4.10 4.49 1.93
C ILE A 35 2.58 4.46 2.02
N GLU A 36 1.95 5.45 1.46
CA GLU A 36 0.50 5.53 1.38
C GLU A 36 0.08 5.57 -0.09
N THR A 37 -0.85 4.70 -0.46
CA THR A 37 -1.40 4.65 -1.81
C THR A 37 -2.90 4.92 -1.76
N GLN A 38 -3.36 5.80 -2.64
CA GLN A 38 -4.76 6.06 -2.88
C GLN A 38 -5.09 5.70 -4.32
N VAL A 39 -6.13 4.91 -4.50
CA VAL A 39 -6.62 4.54 -5.84
C VAL A 39 -8.10 4.86 -5.93
N LYS A 40 -8.50 5.47 -7.03
CA LYS A 40 -9.89 5.75 -7.37
C LYS A 40 -10.26 5.09 -8.68
N SER A 41 -11.47 4.59 -8.77
CA SER A 41 -12.04 4.06 -10.00
C SER A 41 -13.44 4.64 -10.26
N THR A 42 -13.86 4.62 -11.50
CA THR A 42 -15.20 5.03 -11.91
C THR A 42 -16.27 3.97 -11.65
N GLY A 43 -15.86 2.73 -11.40
CA GLY A 43 -16.75 1.59 -11.26
C GLY A 43 -17.31 1.42 -9.85
N LYS A 44 -18.29 0.52 -9.73
CA LYS A 44 -18.89 0.10 -8.45
C LYS A 44 -18.03 -0.93 -7.72
N THR A 45 -17.01 -1.51 -8.38
CA THR A 45 -16.12 -2.52 -7.81
C THR A 45 -15.00 -1.84 -7.02
N GLY A 46 -14.67 -2.38 -5.87
CA GLY A 46 -13.56 -1.90 -5.07
C GLY A 46 -12.20 -2.13 -5.73
N VAL A 47 -11.23 -1.29 -5.42
CA VAL A 47 -9.87 -1.32 -5.97
C VAL A 47 -8.82 -1.61 -4.89
N GLU A 48 -9.17 -2.46 -3.92
CA GLU A 48 -8.27 -2.84 -2.82
C GLU A 48 -6.98 -3.47 -3.34
N MET A 49 -7.10 -4.39 -4.28
CA MET A 49 -5.94 -5.13 -4.80
C MET A 49 -5.01 -4.21 -5.58
N GLU A 50 -5.55 -3.26 -6.33
CA GLU A 50 -4.78 -2.25 -7.04
C GLU A 50 -3.98 -1.38 -6.07
N ALA A 51 -4.60 -0.96 -4.97
CA ALA A 51 -3.94 -0.15 -3.94
C ALA A 51 -2.88 -0.95 -3.17
N LEU A 52 -3.19 -2.17 -2.75
CA LEU A 52 -2.26 -3.03 -2.02
C LEU A 52 -1.06 -3.42 -2.89
N LEU A 53 -1.29 -3.79 -4.15
CA LEU A 53 -0.23 -4.14 -5.07
C LEU A 53 0.68 -2.94 -5.35
N ALA A 54 0.10 -1.77 -5.60
CA ALA A 54 0.88 -0.54 -5.82
C ALA A 54 1.76 -0.21 -4.61
N THR A 55 1.23 -0.34 -3.41
CA THR A 55 2.00 -0.16 -2.17
C THR A 55 3.15 -1.14 -2.07
N GLY A 56 2.89 -2.42 -2.32
CA GLY A 56 3.91 -3.47 -2.27
C GLY A 56 5.02 -3.27 -3.29
N ILE A 57 4.67 -2.92 -4.52
CA ILE A 57 5.66 -2.67 -5.57
C ILE A 57 6.47 -1.40 -5.30
N ALA A 58 5.85 -0.35 -4.77
CA ALA A 58 6.58 0.85 -4.33
C ALA A 58 7.63 0.50 -3.27
N ALA A 59 7.27 -0.35 -2.34
CA ALA A 59 8.14 -0.84 -1.29
C ALA A 59 9.31 -1.67 -1.83
N LEU A 60 9.01 -2.63 -2.71
CA LEU A 60 10.04 -3.44 -3.37
C LEU A 60 10.99 -2.57 -4.19
N THR A 61 10.48 -1.51 -4.80
CA THR A 61 11.31 -0.56 -5.55
C THR A 61 12.29 0.17 -4.62
N ILE A 62 11.84 0.64 -3.47
CA ILE A 62 12.72 1.24 -2.47
C ILE A 62 13.77 0.23 -2.00
N TYR A 63 13.35 -0.99 -1.70
CA TYR A 63 14.27 -2.05 -1.30
C TYR A 63 15.35 -2.28 -2.36
N ASP A 64 14.95 -2.44 -3.60
CA ASP A 64 15.89 -2.69 -4.71
C ASP A 64 16.90 -1.55 -4.88
N MET A 65 16.44 -0.30 -4.76
CA MET A 65 17.30 0.87 -4.91
C MET A 65 18.23 1.08 -3.72
N CYS A 66 17.85 0.65 -2.52
CA CYS A 66 18.60 0.89 -1.28
C CYS A 66 19.35 -0.34 -0.75
N LYS A 67 19.14 -1.52 -1.30
CA LYS A 67 19.74 -2.77 -0.80
C LYS A 67 21.27 -2.79 -0.78
N ALA A 68 21.92 -1.99 -1.62
CA ALA A 68 23.37 -1.85 -1.61
C ALA A 68 23.88 -1.20 -0.30
N ILE A 69 23.06 -0.41 0.36
CA ILE A 69 23.37 0.25 1.63
C ILE A 69 22.94 -0.62 2.81
N ASP A 70 21.73 -1.17 2.74
CA ASP A 70 21.16 -2.00 3.80
C ASP A 70 20.26 -3.08 3.22
N ARG A 71 20.69 -4.34 3.30
CA ARG A 71 19.90 -5.51 2.89
C ARG A 71 18.92 -5.97 3.96
N GLY A 72 19.06 -5.45 5.17
CA GLY A 72 18.23 -5.81 6.31
C GLY A 72 16.89 -5.12 6.37
N MET A 73 16.54 -4.29 5.39
CA MET A 73 15.24 -3.64 5.32
C MET A 73 14.10 -4.68 5.27
N ILE A 74 13.06 -4.41 6.02
CA ILE A 74 11.88 -5.28 6.11
C ILE A 74 10.69 -4.59 5.48
N LEU A 75 10.04 -5.28 4.54
CA LEU A 75 8.73 -4.88 4.02
C LEU A 75 7.68 -5.46 4.97
N ALA A 76 6.93 -4.60 5.63
CA ALA A 76 6.01 -5.02 6.67
C ALA A 76 4.71 -4.21 6.65
N ASP A 77 3.67 -4.79 7.24
CA ASP A 77 2.40 -4.12 7.51
C ASP A 77 1.70 -3.53 6.28
N ILE A 78 1.77 -4.23 5.15
CA ILE A 78 0.95 -3.88 3.98
C ILE A 78 -0.49 -4.20 4.33
N LYS A 79 -1.34 -3.18 4.36
CA LYS A 79 -2.70 -3.32 4.86
C LYS A 79 -3.64 -2.28 4.25
N LEU A 80 -4.90 -2.67 4.17
CA LEU A 80 -5.97 -1.77 3.78
C LEU A 80 -6.32 -0.86 4.96
N MET A 81 -6.25 0.45 4.74
CA MET A 81 -6.60 1.45 5.75
C MET A 81 -8.06 1.88 5.63
N LYS A 82 -8.51 2.12 4.42
CA LYS A 82 -9.88 2.57 4.14
C LYS A 82 -10.30 2.15 2.74
N LYS A 83 -11.54 1.76 2.61
CA LYS A 83 -12.19 1.60 1.30
C LYS A 83 -13.62 2.13 1.35
N SER A 84 -14.14 2.54 0.19
CA SER A 84 -15.54 2.85 -0.03
C SER A 84 -15.99 2.26 -1.36
N GLY A 85 -17.25 1.89 -1.46
CA GLY A 85 -17.80 1.23 -2.64
C GLY A 85 -17.58 -0.29 -2.63
N GLY A 86 -18.00 -0.95 -3.71
CA GLY A 86 -18.03 -2.39 -3.81
C GLY A 86 -19.16 -3.05 -2.99
N LYS A 87 -19.20 -4.38 -3.01
CA LYS A 87 -20.27 -5.15 -2.34
C LYS A 87 -20.24 -5.05 -0.82
N SER A 88 -19.08 -4.87 -0.22
CA SER A 88 -18.91 -4.83 1.24
C SER A 88 -19.00 -3.43 1.85
N GLY A 89 -19.27 -2.40 1.03
CA GLY A 89 -19.48 -1.03 1.53
C GLY A 89 -18.22 -0.35 2.05
N ILE A 90 -18.36 0.42 3.12
CA ILE A 90 -17.26 1.20 3.70
C ILE A 90 -16.52 0.36 4.74
N TYR A 91 -15.20 0.37 4.63
CA TYR A 91 -14.30 -0.21 5.62
C TYR A 91 -13.32 0.88 6.10
N ILE A 92 -13.13 0.97 7.39
CA ILE A 92 -12.13 1.82 8.03
C ILE A 92 -11.39 0.96 9.05
N ARG A 93 -10.06 0.87 8.89
CA ARG A 93 -9.23 0.12 9.84
C ARG A 93 -9.23 0.81 11.20
N PRO A 94 -9.45 0.08 12.31
CA PRO A 94 -9.32 0.63 13.67
C PRO A 94 -7.89 1.15 13.90
N ALA A 95 -7.75 2.19 14.74
CA ALA A 95 -6.45 2.74 15.12
C ALA A 95 -5.57 1.67 15.77
N GLU A 96 -4.31 1.56 15.31
CA GLU A 96 -3.33 0.63 15.86
C GLU A 96 -2.63 1.24 17.08
N LYS A 97 -2.22 0.36 18.02
CA LYS A 97 -1.42 0.78 19.17
C LYS A 97 0.01 1.13 18.69
N GLU A 98 0.56 2.22 19.22
CA GLU A 98 1.93 2.71 18.91
C GLU A 98 3.03 1.64 19.03
N LYS A 99 2.83 0.63 19.87
CA LYS A 99 3.81 -0.46 20.09
C LYS A 99 4.16 -1.24 18.82
N ASP A 100 3.24 -1.35 17.89
CA ASP A 100 3.45 -2.10 16.64
C ASP A 100 4.25 -1.30 15.60
N LEU A 101 4.39 0.01 15.80
CA LEU A 101 5.07 0.92 14.90
C LEU A 101 6.54 1.19 15.27
N LYS A 102 7.01 0.71 16.45
CA LYS A 102 8.30 1.09 17.04
C LYS A 102 9.49 0.19 16.75
N LYS A 103 9.37 -0.82 15.86
CA LYS A 103 10.51 -1.68 15.53
C LYS A 103 11.44 -0.99 14.53
N PRO A 104 12.73 -0.77 14.86
CA PRO A 104 13.68 -0.14 13.94
C PRO A 104 13.90 -1.00 12.69
N GLY A 105 14.18 -0.37 11.55
CA GLY A 105 14.45 -1.05 10.28
C GLY A 105 13.23 -1.53 9.52
N LYS A 106 12.02 -1.20 9.95
CA LYS A 106 10.79 -1.56 9.24
C LYS A 106 10.42 -0.51 8.18
N LEU A 107 10.16 -0.99 6.98
CA LEU A 107 9.36 -0.26 6.02
C LEU A 107 7.88 -0.55 6.32
N LEU A 108 7.13 0.47 6.72
CA LEU A 108 5.70 0.34 6.99
C LEU A 108 4.89 0.83 5.81
N TYR A 109 3.91 0.05 5.39
CA TYR A 109 3.05 0.38 4.27
C TYR A 109 1.62 0.45 4.71
N SER A 110 0.95 1.47 4.27
CA SER A 110 -0.50 1.51 4.35
C SER A 110 -1.06 1.86 2.99
N SER A 111 -2.02 1.10 2.51
CA SER A 111 -2.85 1.56 1.41
C SER A 111 -4.06 2.25 1.99
N SER A 112 -4.29 3.48 1.61
CA SER A 112 -5.43 4.24 2.09
C SER A 112 -6.35 4.62 0.94
N LYS A 113 -7.61 4.71 1.23
CA LYS A 113 -8.71 5.20 0.38
C LYS A 113 -8.80 4.59 -1.02
N ILE A 114 -9.77 3.84 -1.10
CA ILE A 114 -10.32 3.41 -2.38
C ILE A 114 -11.60 4.18 -2.64
#